data_ea4ec4534a0f19b4015f5da9b9f4ca0a
#
_entry.id   ea4ec4534a0f19b4015f5da9b9f4ca0a
#
_cell.length_a   1.000
_cell.length_b   1.000
_cell.length_c   1.000
_cell.angle_alpha   90.00
_cell.angle_beta   90.00
_cell.angle_gamma   90.00
#
_symmetry.space_group_name_H-M   'P 1'
#
loop_
_entity.id
_entity.type
_entity.pdbx_description
1 polymer ?
#
loop_
_entity_poly.entity_id
_entity_poly.type
_entity_poly.pdbx_seq_one_letter_code
_entity_poly.pdbx_strand_id
1 'polypeptide(L)'
;GGNGRGSEVAFRLGEKALGQTLIKAFLFAVTKQDKLPSKVLFYNSGAYLTCEDSDSLEDLKTLEAEGVEIYTCGTCLNFYDITDKLAVGSITNMYDIVEMMEKAGKVIKP
;
A
#
# COMPACT_ATOMS: atom_id res chain seq x y z
N GLY A 1 13.78 8.89 5.40
CA GLY A 1 14.77 8.85 4.39
C GLY A 1 15.45 10.15 4.15
N GLY A 2 16.70 10.11 3.86
CA GLY A 2 17.49 11.29 3.65
C GLY A 2 16.94 12.20 2.56
N ASN A 3 17.44 13.41 2.49
CA ASN A 3 17.15 14.39 1.44
C ASN A 3 15.72 14.91 1.44
N GLY A 4 15.02 14.81 2.56
CA GLY A 4 13.65 15.32 2.66
C GLY A 4 12.61 14.49 1.91
N ARG A 5 13.00 13.40 1.29
CA ARG A 5 12.06 12.49 0.64
C ARG A 5 11.38 11.63 1.68
N GLY A 6 10.09 11.38 1.49
CA GLY A 6 9.38 10.44 2.32
C GLY A 6 9.80 9.00 2.03
N SER A 7 9.36 8.11 2.88
CA SER A 7 9.50 6.68 2.64
C SER A 7 8.23 6.16 1.96
N GLU A 8 8.37 5.10 1.20
CA GLU A 8 7.25 4.37 0.64
C GLU A 8 7.23 2.97 1.24
N VAL A 9 6.02 2.42 1.34
CA VAL A 9 5.84 1.05 1.79
C VAL A 9 5.15 0.28 0.68
N ALA A 10 5.77 -0.83 0.27
CA ALA A 10 5.23 -1.67 -0.78
C ALA A 10 4.91 -3.05 -0.20
N PHE A 11 3.72 -3.55 -0.47
CA PHE A 11 3.26 -4.81 0.09
C PHE A 11 3.06 -5.87 -0.97
N ARG A 12 3.52 -7.06 -0.67
CA ARG A 12 3.14 -8.29 -1.36
C ARG A 12 2.85 -9.33 -0.29
N LEU A 13 1.93 -10.23 -0.56
CA LEU A 13 1.58 -11.28 0.39
C LEU A 13 2.31 -12.56 0.02
N GLY A 14 2.88 -13.23 1.02
CA GLY A 14 3.41 -14.56 0.87
C GLY A 14 2.34 -15.58 1.18
N GLU A 15 2.46 -16.25 2.33
CA GLU A 15 1.40 -17.14 2.80
C GLU A 15 0.14 -16.33 3.07
N LYS A 16 -0.96 -16.66 2.39
CA LYS A 16 -2.13 -15.78 2.34
C LYS A 16 -2.66 -15.40 3.73
N ALA A 17 -2.99 -16.39 4.55
CA ALA A 17 -3.59 -16.12 5.85
C ALA A 17 -2.63 -15.40 6.80
N LEU A 18 -1.40 -15.91 6.89
CA LEU A 18 -0.38 -15.32 7.75
C LEU A 18 0.03 -13.95 7.23
N GLY A 19 0.18 -13.82 5.90
CA GLY A 19 0.52 -12.56 5.27
C GLY A 19 -0.48 -11.47 5.58
N GLN A 20 -1.77 -11.77 5.49
CA GLN A 20 -2.82 -10.79 5.79
C GLN A 20 -2.79 -10.35 7.25
N THR A 21 -2.57 -11.29 8.17
CA THR A 21 -2.49 -10.97 9.60
C THR A 21 -1.30 -10.06 9.89
N LEU A 22 -0.14 -10.40 9.34
CA LEU A 22 1.07 -9.62 9.54
C LEU A 22 0.98 -8.23 8.92
N ILE A 23 0.39 -8.13 7.74
CA ILE A 23 0.22 -6.86 7.05
C ILE A 23 -0.75 -5.96 7.83
N LYS A 24 -1.83 -6.53 8.35
CA LYS A 24 -2.76 -5.76 9.18
C LYS A 24 -2.04 -5.15 10.39
N ALA A 25 -1.26 -5.95 11.08
CA ALA A 25 -0.48 -5.48 12.24
C ALA A 25 0.55 -4.42 11.82
N PHE A 26 1.21 -4.63 10.70
CA PHE A 26 2.20 -3.71 10.18
C PHE A 26 1.57 -2.35 9.83
N LEU A 27 0.45 -2.35 9.12
CA LEU A 27 -0.24 -1.12 8.74
C LEU A 27 -0.72 -0.36 9.96
N PHE A 28 -1.27 -1.06 10.96
CA PHE A 28 -1.66 -0.42 12.20
C PHE A 28 -0.46 0.26 12.87
N ALA A 29 0.67 -0.45 12.94
CA ALA A 29 1.89 0.11 13.53
C ALA A 29 2.38 1.33 12.76
N VAL A 30 2.25 1.32 11.42
CA VAL A 30 2.62 2.47 10.60
C VAL A 30 1.79 3.70 10.95
N THR A 31 0.47 3.53 11.21
CA THR A 31 -0.38 4.66 11.58
C THR A 31 0.03 5.31 12.89
N LYS A 32 0.79 4.61 13.73
CA LYS A 32 1.21 5.09 15.05
C LYS A 32 2.60 5.70 15.06
N GLN A 33 3.29 5.71 13.93
CA GLN A 33 4.63 6.30 13.87
C GLN A 33 4.56 7.82 13.83
N ASP A 34 5.58 8.48 14.39
CA ASP A 34 5.65 9.94 14.35
C ASP A 34 5.78 10.46 12.93
N LYS A 35 6.49 9.71 12.09
CA LYS A 35 6.67 10.09 10.70
C LYS A 35 6.03 9.03 9.81
N LEU A 36 5.05 9.46 9.03
CA LEU A 36 4.35 8.57 8.11
C LEU A 36 5.08 8.48 6.77
N PRO A 37 4.94 7.37 6.04
CA PRO A 37 5.46 7.31 4.67
C PRO A 37 4.72 8.30 3.78
N SER A 38 5.35 8.72 2.70
CA SER A 38 4.66 9.59 1.74
C SER A 38 3.73 8.80 0.83
N LYS A 39 4.07 7.55 0.53
CA LYS A 39 3.27 6.69 -0.35
C LYS A 39 3.25 5.26 0.15
N VAL A 40 2.15 4.58 -0.12
CA VAL A 40 2.00 3.14 0.13
C VAL A 40 1.53 2.50 -1.17
N LEU A 41 2.25 1.48 -1.62
CA LEU A 41 2.04 0.85 -2.92
C LEU A 41 1.62 -0.60 -2.75
N PHE A 42 0.58 -1.00 -3.47
CA PHE A 42 0.07 -2.36 -3.41
C PHE A 42 0.12 -3.03 -4.78
N TYR A 43 0.67 -4.24 -4.84
CA TYR A 43 0.74 -5.02 -6.07
C TYR A 43 0.69 -6.51 -5.76
N ASN A 44 0.62 -7.35 -6.79
CA ASN A 44 0.37 -8.78 -6.63
C ASN A 44 -0.88 -8.98 -5.78
N SER A 45 -0.90 -9.98 -4.92
CA SER A 45 -2.05 -10.24 -4.04
C SER A 45 -2.26 -9.13 -3.00
N GLY A 46 -1.29 -8.24 -2.83
CA GLY A 46 -1.48 -7.06 -1.99
C GLY A 46 -2.60 -6.15 -2.48
N ALA A 47 -3.00 -6.27 -3.74
CA ALA A 47 -4.12 -5.50 -4.28
C ALA A 47 -5.43 -5.73 -3.52
N TYR A 48 -5.61 -6.89 -2.90
CA TYR A 48 -6.81 -7.14 -2.11
C TYR A 48 -6.93 -6.25 -0.88
N LEU A 49 -5.81 -5.74 -0.38
CA LEU A 49 -5.79 -4.95 0.85
C LEU A 49 -6.47 -3.59 0.70
N THR A 50 -6.55 -3.07 -0.50
CA THR A 50 -7.19 -1.77 -0.77
C THR A 50 -8.64 -1.90 -1.24
N CYS A 51 -9.15 -3.13 -1.30
CA CYS A 51 -10.49 -3.40 -1.81
C CYS A 51 -11.48 -3.65 -0.68
N GLU A 52 -12.77 -3.68 -1.05
CA GLU A 52 -13.85 -3.98 -0.11
C GLU A 52 -13.54 -5.26 0.67
N ASP A 53 -14.02 -5.34 1.89
CA ASP A 53 -13.85 -6.46 2.81
C ASP A 53 -12.43 -6.63 3.37
N SER A 54 -11.51 -5.74 3.03
CA SER A 54 -10.18 -5.77 3.64
C SER A 54 -10.24 -5.31 5.10
N ASP A 55 -9.60 -6.07 5.97
CA ASP A 55 -9.49 -5.72 7.40
C ASP A 55 -8.58 -4.49 7.62
N SER A 56 -7.84 -4.09 6.62
CA SER A 56 -6.90 -2.96 6.72
C SER A 56 -7.47 -1.64 6.22
N LEU A 57 -8.72 -1.60 5.75
CA LEU A 57 -9.28 -0.39 5.16
C LEU A 57 -9.29 0.80 6.10
N GLU A 58 -9.64 0.60 7.38
CA GLU A 58 -9.67 1.71 8.33
C GLU A 58 -8.29 2.33 8.51
N ASP A 59 -7.26 1.50 8.64
CA ASP A 59 -5.90 1.99 8.77
C ASP A 59 -5.45 2.73 7.51
N LEU A 60 -5.80 2.20 6.34
CA LEU A 60 -5.46 2.85 5.08
C LEU A 60 -6.18 4.17 4.92
N LYS A 61 -7.43 4.25 5.32
CA LYS A 61 -8.18 5.52 5.28
C LYS A 61 -7.61 6.53 6.26
N THR A 62 -7.14 6.08 7.41
CA THR A 62 -6.46 6.94 8.38
C THR A 62 -5.20 7.53 7.77
N LEU A 63 -4.38 6.71 7.10
CA LEU A 63 -3.17 7.18 6.43
C LEU A 63 -3.50 8.18 5.33
N GLU A 64 -4.51 7.89 4.53
CA GLU A 64 -4.92 8.79 3.46
C GLU A 64 -5.38 10.13 4.00
N ALA A 65 -6.13 10.13 5.10
CA ALA A 65 -6.57 11.36 5.75
C ALA A 65 -5.40 12.21 6.27
N GLU A 66 -4.29 11.56 6.58
CA GLU A 66 -3.06 12.24 7.02
C GLU A 66 -2.16 12.66 5.86
N GLY A 67 -2.62 12.50 4.63
CA GLY A 67 -1.87 12.94 3.46
C GLY A 67 -0.99 11.88 2.80
N VAL A 68 -1.06 10.63 3.25
CA VAL A 68 -0.32 9.54 2.62
C VAL A 68 -1.03 9.16 1.32
N GLU A 69 -0.27 9.07 0.24
CA GLU A 69 -0.82 8.65 -1.06
C GLU A 69 -0.83 7.13 -1.14
N ILE A 70 -1.97 6.56 -1.53
CA ILE A 70 -2.15 5.11 -1.61
C ILE A 70 -2.45 4.73 -3.06
N TYR A 71 -1.67 3.77 -3.58
CA TYR A 71 -1.78 3.33 -4.97
C TYR A 71 -1.84 1.81 -5.06
N THR A 72 -2.65 1.33 -5.98
CA THR A 72 -2.76 -0.10 -6.26
C THR A 72 -2.56 -0.34 -7.76
N CYS A 73 -1.79 -1.36 -8.08
CA CYS A 73 -1.49 -1.73 -9.47
C CYS A 73 -2.77 -2.18 -10.19
N GLY A 74 -3.11 -1.48 -11.28
CA GLY A 74 -4.30 -1.80 -12.06
C GLY A 74 -4.25 -3.17 -12.72
N THR A 75 -3.07 -3.58 -13.19
CA THR A 75 -2.91 -4.92 -13.77
C THR A 75 -3.26 -6.01 -12.76
N CYS A 76 -2.83 -5.81 -11.50
CA CYS A 76 -3.12 -6.77 -10.44
C CYS A 76 -4.62 -6.80 -10.10
N LEU A 77 -5.25 -5.64 -10.04
CA LEU A 77 -6.70 -5.54 -9.82
C LEU A 77 -7.46 -6.27 -10.93
N ASN A 78 -7.05 -6.08 -12.18
CA ASN A 78 -7.68 -6.76 -13.31
C ASN A 78 -7.47 -8.27 -13.27
N PHE A 79 -6.27 -8.70 -12.93
CA PHE A 79 -5.97 -10.13 -12.88
C PHE A 79 -6.86 -10.85 -11.86
N TYR A 80 -7.10 -10.23 -10.72
CA TYR A 80 -7.96 -10.80 -9.68
C TYR A 80 -9.43 -10.45 -9.84
N ASP A 81 -9.78 -9.67 -10.89
CA ASP A 81 -11.14 -9.25 -11.17
C ASP A 81 -11.78 -8.48 -10.00
N ILE A 82 -11.02 -7.57 -9.42
CA ILE A 82 -11.46 -6.77 -8.27
C ILE A 82 -11.32 -5.27 -8.50
N THR A 83 -11.17 -4.84 -9.75
CA THR A 83 -10.99 -3.42 -10.07
C THR A 83 -12.16 -2.57 -9.55
N ASP A 84 -13.37 -3.07 -9.68
CA ASP A 84 -14.58 -2.38 -9.23
C ASP A 84 -14.76 -2.39 -7.70
N LYS A 85 -13.91 -3.11 -6.98
CA LYS A 85 -13.96 -3.22 -5.53
C LYS A 85 -12.96 -2.33 -4.82
N LEU A 86 -12.17 -1.55 -5.54
CA LEU A 86 -11.21 -0.65 -4.93
C LEU A 86 -11.93 0.33 -4.01
N ALA A 87 -11.52 0.39 -2.75
CA ALA A 87 -12.21 1.15 -1.71
C ALA A 87 -11.38 2.30 -1.15
N VAL A 88 -10.08 2.32 -1.39
CA VAL A 88 -9.21 3.37 -0.89
C VAL A 88 -8.06 3.60 -1.88
N GLY A 89 -7.63 4.85 -2.01
CA GLY A 89 -6.52 5.23 -2.87
C GLY A 89 -6.87 5.25 -4.35
N SER A 90 -5.86 5.20 -5.18
CA SER A 90 -5.97 5.33 -6.64
C SER A 90 -5.31 4.17 -7.35
N ILE A 91 -5.71 3.96 -8.60
CA ILE A 91 -5.11 2.93 -9.46
C ILE A 91 -3.87 3.51 -10.12
N THR A 92 -2.82 2.71 -10.18
CA THR A 92 -1.60 3.06 -10.88
C THR A 92 -1.15 1.90 -11.76
N ASN A 93 0.00 2.00 -12.38
CA ASN A 93 0.58 0.96 -13.21
C ASN A 93 1.99 0.64 -12.75
N MET A 94 2.54 -0.46 -13.25
CA MET A 94 3.87 -0.91 -12.80
C MET A 94 4.98 0.08 -13.17
N TYR A 95 4.85 0.77 -14.30
CA TYR A 95 5.83 1.79 -14.68
C TYR A 95 5.90 2.89 -13.61
N ASP A 96 4.75 3.40 -13.19
CA ASP A 96 4.69 4.46 -12.18
C ASP A 96 5.14 3.94 -10.81
N ILE A 97 4.82 2.69 -10.48
CA ILE A 97 5.28 2.09 -9.23
C ILE A 97 6.82 2.06 -9.18
N VAL A 98 7.44 1.59 -10.25
CA VAL A 98 8.91 1.56 -10.33
C VAL A 98 9.48 2.96 -10.19
N GLU A 99 8.90 3.94 -10.89
CA GLU A 99 9.35 5.31 -10.81
C GLU A 99 9.22 5.87 -9.39
N MET A 100 8.11 5.62 -8.74
CA MET A 100 7.91 6.06 -7.35
C MET A 100 8.94 5.44 -6.41
N MET A 101 9.21 4.14 -6.58
CA MET A 101 10.21 3.45 -5.75
C MET A 101 11.61 4.00 -5.99
N GLU A 102 11.97 4.30 -7.24
CA GLU A 102 13.29 4.85 -7.56
C GLU A 102 13.49 6.24 -7.00
N LYS A 103 12.43 7.05 -6.97
CA LYS A 103 12.49 8.42 -6.45
C LYS A 103 12.37 8.48 -4.94
N ALA A 104 12.00 7.39 -4.29
CA ALA A 104 11.84 7.35 -2.85
C ALA A 104 13.18 7.51 -2.14
N GLY A 105 13.18 8.17 -1.00
CA GLY A 105 14.36 8.22 -0.14
C GLY A 105 14.63 6.87 0.50
N LYS A 106 13.58 6.10 0.76
CA LYS A 106 13.67 4.79 1.37
C LYS A 106 12.45 3.97 0.97
N VAL A 107 12.64 2.68 0.70
CA VAL A 107 11.56 1.75 0.40
C VAL A 107 11.59 0.62 1.42
N ILE A 108 10.45 0.35 2.05
CA ILE A 108 10.29 -0.74 3.01
C ILE A 108 9.37 -1.79 2.40
N LYS A 109 9.84 -3.03 2.35
CA LYS A 109 9.07 -4.17 1.83
C LYS A 109 8.93 -5.22 2.93
N PRO A 110 7.87 -5.15 3.70
CA PRO A 110 7.67 -6.13 4.77
C PRO A 110 7.39 -7.54 4.26
#